data_18864d385e389be9c4799bac877219d3
#
_entry.id   18864d385e389be9c4799bac877219d3
#
_cell.length_a   1.000
_cell.length_b   1.000
_cell.length_c   1.000
_cell.angle_alpha   90.00
_cell.angle_beta   90.00
_cell.angle_gamma   90.00
#
_symmetry.space_group_name_H-M   'P 1'
#
loop_
_entity.id
_entity.type
_entity.pdbx_description
1 polymer ?
#
loop_
_entity_poly.entity_id
_entity_poly.type
_entity_poly.pdbx_seq_one_letter_code
_entity_poly.pdbx_strand_id
1 'polypeptide(L)'
;MKSDPLKLGPQNAPHRALYHALGLTEEEIRRPLVGVVSSYNEIVPGHMNIDKIVDAVKLGVAMAGGTPIVFPAIAVCDGIAMGHQGMKYSLVTRDLIADSTEAMVLAHGFDALVMVPNCDKNVPGLLMAAARLNIPAVFVSGGPMLAGRVDGGRASFSTISEAVGKYNAGKMSEEKLREYECKTCPTCGSCSGMYTANSMNCLTEALGMGLRGNGTIPAVYSARIELAKHAGIAVMEMLQKNIRPRDIMTEAAFRNALTVDMALGCSTNSMLHLPAIAHECGIEINLDIANAISEKTPNLCHLAPAGQTYMEQLDEAGGVYAVMHELSKKGLLDLACLTVTGKTVGENIAGCENRDREVIRPIEAPYSETGGIAVLRGSLAPEGSVVKRSAVAPEMLVHEGPARVFECEEDAQAAINAGDIHPGDVVVIRYEGPRGGPGMREMLNPTSAIMGMGLGSSVALITDGRFSGATRGACIGHVSPEAASGGPIGVVREGDIIRIDIPGNRLELLVGEEELAARMRDFVPKKKELSGYLKRYAALVSSGASGAVLN
;
A
#
# COMPACT_ATOMS: atom_id res chain seq x y z
N MET A 1 -12.21 1.25 32.50
CA MET A 1 -11.99 0.61 31.21
C MET A 1 -13.21 0.83 30.31
N LYS A 2 -13.08 0.82 28.99
CA LYS A 2 -14.23 0.94 28.08
C LYS A 2 -15.17 -0.27 28.15
N SER A 3 -14.64 -1.44 28.52
CA SER A 3 -15.41 -2.66 28.71
C SER A 3 -16.19 -2.72 30.07
N ASP A 4 -15.86 -1.87 31.03
CA ASP A 4 -16.49 -1.91 32.36
C ASP A 4 -18.03 -1.76 32.34
N PRO A 5 -18.63 -0.87 31.51
CA PRO A 5 -20.08 -0.77 31.39
C PRO A 5 -20.78 -2.04 30.92
N LEU A 6 -20.06 -2.99 30.35
CA LEU A 6 -20.59 -4.28 29.90
C LEU A 6 -20.39 -5.39 30.92
N LYS A 7 -19.46 -5.23 31.87
CA LYS A 7 -18.99 -6.30 32.78
C LYS A 7 -19.40 -6.09 34.24
N LEU A 8 -19.46 -4.84 34.68
CA LEU A 8 -19.62 -4.52 36.09
C LEU A 8 -21.10 -4.27 36.45
N GLY A 9 -21.43 -4.59 37.71
CA GLY A 9 -22.77 -4.38 38.30
C GLY A 9 -23.79 -5.49 37.99
N PRO A 10 -24.84 -5.60 38.82
CA PRO A 10 -25.85 -6.67 38.68
C PRO A 10 -26.66 -6.54 37.39
N GLN A 11 -26.88 -5.32 36.89
CA GLN A 11 -27.61 -5.05 35.63
C GLN A 11 -26.96 -5.67 34.42
N ASN A 12 -25.64 -5.94 34.45
CA ASN A 12 -24.87 -6.54 33.38
C ASN A 12 -24.71 -8.07 33.49
N ALA A 13 -25.45 -8.71 34.40
CA ALA A 13 -25.49 -10.17 34.48
C ALA A 13 -25.87 -10.86 33.14
N PRO A 14 -26.82 -10.33 32.34
CA PRO A 14 -27.10 -10.90 31.02
C PRO A 14 -25.87 -10.89 30.08
N HIS A 15 -25.06 -9.83 30.06
CA HIS A 15 -23.84 -9.75 29.28
C HIS A 15 -22.81 -10.78 29.76
N ARG A 16 -22.59 -10.90 31.08
CA ARG A 16 -21.68 -11.90 31.66
C ARG A 16 -22.11 -13.32 31.34
N ALA A 17 -23.42 -13.60 31.35
CA ALA A 17 -23.93 -14.90 30.94
C ALA A 17 -23.52 -15.25 29.49
N LEU A 18 -23.49 -14.27 28.57
CA LEU A 18 -23.00 -14.46 27.22
C LEU A 18 -21.48 -14.65 27.15
N TYR A 19 -20.72 -13.93 27.99
CA TYR A 19 -19.28 -14.17 28.10
C TYR A 19 -18.96 -15.57 28.63
N HIS A 20 -19.75 -16.09 29.61
CA HIS A 20 -19.63 -17.48 30.03
C HIS A 20 -20.00 -18.48 28.93
N ALA A 21 -20.96 -18.16 28.06
CA ALA A 21 -21.28 -18.98 26.90
C ALA A 21 -20.14 -19.06 25.88
N LEU A 22 -19.23 -18.07 25.87
CA LEU A 22 -17.97 -18.10 25.11
C LEU A 22 -16.87 -18.92 25.81
N GLY A 23 -17.13 -19.45 27.00
CA GLY A 23 -16.17 -20.20 27.82
C GLY A 23 -15.23 -19.32 28.66
N LEU A 24 -15.49 -18.01 28.77
CA LEU A 24 -14.67 -17.14 29.64
C LEU A 24 -14.95 -17.38 31.12
N THR A 25 -13.86 -17.44 31.90
CA THR A 25 -13.95 -17.52 33.36
C THR A 25 -14.24 -16.14 33.99
N GLU A 26 -14.62 -16.14 35.28
CA GLU A 26 -14.80 -14.89 36.02
C GLU A 26 -13.54 -14.02 36.03
N GLU A 27 -12.36 -14.65 36.15
CA GLU A 27 -11.07 -13.96 36.13
C GLU A 27 -10.81 -13.30 34.76
N GLU A 28 -11.13 -13.98 33.68
CA GLU A 28 -10.96 -13.45 32.29
C GLU A 28 -11.93 -12.31 32.04
N ILE A 29 -13.20 -12.40 32.47
CA ILE A 29 -14.20 -11.34 32.32
C ILE A 29 -13.76 -10.07 33.08
N ARG A 30 -13.10 -10.18 34.21
CA ARG A 30 -12.61 -9.03 35.00
C ARG A 30 -11.41 -8.31 34.37
N ARG A 31 -10.64 -8.98 33.49
CA ARG A 31 -9.49 -8.41 32.84
C ARG A 31 -9.89 -7.41 31.71
N PRO A 32 -8.96 -6.56 31.25
CA PRO A 32 -9.19 -5.78 30.03
C PRO A 32 -9.53 -6.69 28.84
N LEU A 33 -10.57 -6.32 28.08
CA LEU A 33 -10.91 -7.02 26.85
C LEU A 33 -10.11 -6.45 25.68
N VAL A 34 -9.28 -7.29 25.06
CA VAL A 34 -8.45 -6.90 23.92
C VAL A 34 -9.00 -7.54 22.66
N GLY A 35 -9.47 -6.71 21.72
CA GLY A 35 -9.89 -7.18 20.41
C GLY A 35 -8.68 -7.55 19.55
N VAL A 36 -8.64 -8.78 19.05
CA VAL A 36 -7.64 -9.23 18.07
C VAL A 36 -8.32 -9.27 16.70
N VAL A 37 -8.02 -8.30 15.86
CA VAL A 37 -8.65 -8.18 14.55
C VAL A 37 -7.89 -9.05 13.56
N SER A 38 -8.47 -10.20 13.22
CA SER A 38 -7.84 -11.21 12.37
C SER A 38 -8.29 -11.08 10.92
N SER A 39 -7.37 -10.90 10.00
CA SER A 39 -7.68 -10.94 8.57
C SER A 39 -7.42 -12.32 7.93
N TYR A 40 -7.33 -13.37 8.74
CA TYR A 40 -7.17 -14.75 8.26
C TYR A 40 -8.22 -15.13 7.21
N ASN A 41 -7.78 -15.73 6.14
CA ASN A 41 -8.58 -16.43 5.14
C ASN A 41 -7.70 -17.36 4.29
N GLU A 42 -8.31 -18.27 3.53
CA GLU A 42 -7.63 -19.29 2.73
C GLU A 42 -7.45 -18.89 1.25
N ILE A 43 -7.99 -17.74 0.82
CA ILE A 43 -7.90 -17.28 -0.59
C ILE A 43 -6.71 -16.34 -0.82
N VAL A 44 -6.24 -15.64 0.21
CA VAL A 44 -5.14 -14.68 0.09
C VAL A 44 -3.85 -15.32 0.61
N PRO A 45 -2.82 -15.56 -0.24
CA PRO A 45 -1.57 -16.20 0.20
C PRO A 45 -0.88 -15.47 1.37
N GLY A 46 -1.03 -14.15 1.45
CA GLY A 46 -0.54 -13.33 2.56
C GLY A 46 -1.28 -13.52 3.87
N HIS A 47 -2.43 -14.19 3.88
CA HIS A 47 -3.30 -14.30 5.04
C HIS A 47 -3.47 -15.73 5.57
N MET A 48 -3.04 -16.73 4.83
CA MET A 48 -3.25 -18.13 5.19
C MET A 48 -2.49 -18.60 6.45
N ASN A 49 -1.51 -17.83 6.92
CA ASN A 49 -0.75 -18.11 8.15
C ASN A 49 -1.11 -17.16 9.31
N ILE A 50 -2.07 -16.25 9.12
CA ILE A 50 -2.45 -15.26 10.14
C ILE A 50 -3.09 -15.92 11.36
N ASP A 51 -3.72 -17.08 11.22
CA ASP A 51 -4.21 -17.89 12.36
C ASP A 51 -3.13 -18.13 13.42
N LYS A 52 -1.93 -18.54 13.00
CA LYS A 52 -0.78 -18.79 13.89
C LYS A 52 -0.25 -17.51 14.55
N ILE A 53 -0.28 -16.41 13.80
CA ILE A 53 0.10 -15.09 14.32
C ILE A 53 -0.92 -14.63 15.36
N VAL A 54 -2.21 -14.79 15.08
CA VAL A 54 -3.30 -14.47 16.01
C VAL A 54 -3.18 -15.27 17.29
N ASP A 55 -2.90 -16.58 17.22
CA ASP A 55 -2.68 -17.40 18.41
C ASP A 55 -1.48 -16.92 19.24
N ALA A 56 -0.40 -16.51 18.59
CA ALA A 56 0.75 -15.94 19.29
C ALA A 56 0.42 -14.58 19.94
N VAL A 57 -0.34 -13.71 19.27
CA VAL A 57 -0.85 -12.46 19.84
C VAL A 57 -1.69 -12.72 21.08
N LYS A 58 -2.62 -13.69 21.03
CA LYS A 58 -3.47 -14.08 22.17
C LYS A 58 -2.64 -14.49 23.37
N LEU A 59 -1.58 -15.28 23.14
CA LEU A 59 -0.64 -15.66 24.20
C LEU A 59 0.04 -14.42 24.81
N GLY A 60 0.51 -13.49 23.99
CA GLY A 60 1.13 -12.25 24.47
C GLY A 60 0.19 -11.40 25.32
N VAL A 61 -1.06 -11.22 24.87
CA VAL A 61 -2.11 -10.49 25.61
C VAL A 61 -2.39 -11.18 26.95
N ALA A 62 -2.57 -12.51 26.95
CA ALA A 62 -2.86 -13.27 28.16
C ALA A 62 -1.70 -13.23 29.16
N MET A 63 -0.45 -13.34 28.71
CA MET A 63 0.77 -13.19 29.53
C MET A 63 0.84 -11.83 30.20
N ALA A 64 0.36 -10.77 29.54
CA ALA A 64 0.33 -9.42 30.08
C ALA A 64 -0.96 -9.08 30.87
N GLY A 65 -1.82 -10.07 31.14
CA GLY A 65 -3.00 -9.94 32.00
C GLY A 65 -4.26 -9.41 31.31
N GLY A 66 -4.32 -9.43 29.97
CA GLY A 66 -5.53 -9.13 29.19
C GLY A 66 -6.33 -10.38 28.82
N THR A 67 -7.56 -10.20 28.36
CA THR A 67 -8.40 -11.25 27.76
C THR A 67 -8.56 -10.98 26.27
N PRO A 68 -7.90 -11.79 25.39
CA PRO A 68 -7.96 -11.60 23.96
C PRO A 68 -9.24 -12.20 23.38
N ILE A 69 -9.95 -11.45 22.54
CA ILE A 69 -11.14 -11.91 21.81
C ILE A 69 -10.93 -11.64 20.33
N VAL A 70 -10.97 -12.69 19.50
CA VAL A 70 -10.74 -12.60 18.05
C VAL A 70 -12.04 -12.29 17.33
N PHE A 71 -11.97 -11.38 16.36
CA PHE A 71 -13.02 -11.18 15.36
C PHE A 71 -12.41 -10.87 13.99
N PRO A 72 -13.13 -11.16 12.86
CA PRO A 72 -12.55 -11.09 11.54
C PRO A 72 -12.57 -9.70 10.93
N ALA A 73 -11.56 -9.42 10.08
CA ALA A 73 -11.61 -8.43 9.02
C ALA A 73 -11.48 -9.14 7.67
N ILE A 74 -12.12 -8.60 6.63
CA ILE A 74 -12.00 -9.16 5.27
C ILE A 74 -10.67 -8.74 4.64
N ALA A 75 -10.28 -9.46 3.59
CA ALA A 75 -9.18 -9.09 2.71
C ALA A 75 -9.44 -9.60 1.28
N VAL A 76 -8.99 -8.83 0.28
CA VAL A 76 -8.96 -9.23 -1.12
C VAL A 76 -7.51 -9.41 -1.53
N CYS A 77 -7.21 -10.44 -2.31
CA CYS A 77 -5.89 -10.62 -2.92
C CYS A 77 -5.83 -9.82 -4.21
N ASP A 78 -5.07 -8.74 -4.22
CA ASP A 78 -4.90 -7.91 -5.42
C ASP A 78 -4.31 -8.70 -6.58
N GLY A 79 -3.36 -9.60 -6.32
CA GLY A 79 -2.78 -10.44 -7.35
C GLY A 79 -3.79 -11.38 -8.05
N ILE A 80 -4.70 -12.00 -7.28
CA ILE A 80 -5.75 -12.87 -7.84
C ILE A 80 -6.85 -12.04 -8.51
N ALA A 81 -7.14 -10.85 -7.98
CA ALA A 81 -8.18 -9.96 -8.54
C ALA A 81 -7.71 -9.20 -9.79
N MET A 82 -6.40 -9.17 -10.08
CA MET A 82 -5.80 -8.36 -11.13
C MET A 82 -6.17 -8.85 -12.55
N GLY A 83 -6.32 -7.90 -13.48
CA GLY A 83 -6.60 -8.21 -14.88
C GLY A 83 -8.05 -8.61 -15.20
N HIS A 84 -8.98 -8.49 -14.24
CA HIS A 84 -10.40 -8.71 -14.46
C HIS A 84 -11.28 -7.81 -13.58
N GLN A 85 -12.60 -7.88 -13.72
CA GLN A 85 -13.54 -7.00 -13.03
C GLN A 85 -13.48 -7.10 -11.49
N GLY A 86 -12.94 -8.19 -10.93
CA GLY A 86 -12.71 -8.36 -9.49
C GLY A 86 -11.79 -7.29 -8.89
N MET A 87 -10.87 -6.73 -9.68
CA MET A 87 -9.93 -5.70 -9.20
C MET A 87 -10.63 -4.39 -8.77
N LYS A 88 -11.82 -4.11 -9.27
CA LYS A 88 -12.65 -2.98 -8.83
C LYS A 88 -13.07 -3.08 -7.36
N TYR A 89 -13.09 -4.30 -6.82
CA TYR A 89 -13.44 -4.55 -5.42
C TYR A 89 -12.25 -4.46 -4.46
N SER A 90 -11.01 -4.31 -4.95
CA SER A 90 -9.83 -4.21 -4.09
C SER A 90 -9.86 -2.93 -3.24
N LEU A 91 -9.72 -1.74 -3.85
CA LEU A 91 -9.64 -0.49 -3.09
C LEU A 91 -10.89 -0.22 -2.24
N VAL A 92 -12.06 -0.54 -2.76
CA VAL A 92 -13.32 -0.31 -2.05
C VAL A 92 -13.42 -1.08 -0.73
N THR A 93 -12.64 -2.18 -0.58
CA THR A 93 -12.58 -2.92 0.69
C THR A 93 -11.80 -2.19 1.77
N ARG A 94 -10.94 -1.22 1.46
CA ARG A 94 -10.20 -0.44 2.44
C ARG A 94 -11.17 0.27 3.41
N ASP A 95 -12.14 0.97 2.86
CA ASP A 95 -13.14 1.71 3.64
C ASP A 95 -14.12 0.73 4.33
N LEU A 96 -14.53 -0.33 3.63
CA LEU A 96 -15.40 -1.37 4.22
C LEU A 96 -14.73 -2.08 5.42
N ILE A 97 -13.42 -2.32 5.37
CA ILE A 97 -12.64 -2.88 6.48
C ILE A 97 -12.63 -1.89 7.66
N ALA A 98 -12.41 -0.60 7.39
CA ALA A 98 -12.44 0.44 8.41
C ALA A 98 -13.81 0.51 9.08
N ASP A 99 -14.88 0.60 8.30
CA ASP A 99 -16.27 0.72 8.77
C ASP A 99 -16.71 -0.50 9.59
N SER A 100 -16.45 -1.71 9.08
CA SER A 100 -16.85 -2.94 9.77
C SER A 100 -16.07 -3.16 11.06
N THR A 101 -14.78 -2.83 11.10
CA THR A 101 -13.96 -2.91 12.30
C THR A 101 -14.41 -1.90 13.35
N GLU A 102 -14.68 -0.66 12.94
CA GLU A 102 -15.23 0.37 13.81
C GLU A 102 -16.56 -0.08 14.44
N ALA A 103 -17.50 -0.58 13.62
CA ALA A 103 -18.80 -1.06 14.10
C ALA A 103 -18.65 -2.19 15.11
N MET A 104 -17.78 -3.17 14.86
CA MET A 104 -17.52 -4.28 15.79
C MET A 104 -16.96 -3.79 17.12
N VAL A 105 -15.98 -2.91 17.09
CA VAL A 105 -15.31 -2.43 18.31
C VAL A 105 -16.23 -1.57 19.16
N LEU A 106 -16.98 -0.66 18.53
CA LEU A 106 -17.92 0.21 19.25
C LEU A 106 -19.09 -0.57 19.86
N ALA A 107 -19.60 -1.58 19.15
CA ALA A 107 -20.68 -2.43 19.64
C ALA A 107 -20.28 -3.28 20.85
N HIS A 108 -19.03 -3.73 20.94
CA HIS A 108 -18.57 -4.70 21.94
C HIS A 108 -17.65 -4.11 23.01
N GLY A 109 -17.28 -2.81 22.92
CA GLY A 109 -16.62 -2.06 23.99
C GLY A 109 -15.24 -2.59 24.39
N PHE A 110 -14.36 -2.89 23.42
CA PHE A 110 -12.97 -3.29 23.67
C PHE A 110 -12.14 -2.18 24.31
N ASP A 111 -11.20 -2.56 25.19
CA ASP A 111 -10.28 -1.65 25.86
C ASP A 111 -9.04 -1.32 25.04
N ALA A 112 -8.58 -2.28 24.23
CA ALA A 112 -7.44 -2.16 23.34
C ALA A 112 -7.57 -3.11 22.13
N LEU A 113 -6.73 -2.93 21.11
CA LEU A 113 -6.79 -3.69 19.87
C LEU A 113 -5.40 -4.17 19.43
N VAL A 114 -5.30 -5.41 18.97
CA VAL A 114 -4.18 -5.84 18.13
C VAL A 114 -4.71 -6.10 16.72
N MET A 115 -4.21 -5.33 15.76
CA MET A 115 -4.57 -5.45 14.36
C MET A 115 -3.61 -6.41 13.66
N VAL A 116 -4.15 -7.44 13.00
CA VAL A 116 -3.34 -8.47 12.33
C VAL A 116 -3.66 -8.49 10.82
N PRO A 117 -3.19 -7.47 10.07
CA PRO A 117 -3.32 -7.39 8.61
C PRO A 117 -2.16 -8.05 7.89
N ASN A 118 -2.20 -8.07 6.55
CA ASN A 118 -0.98 -8.27 5.74
C ASN A 118 -1.07 -7.71 4.31
N CYS A 119 -2.25 -7.62 3.70
CA CYS A 119 -2.38 -7.30 2.27
C CYS A 119 -2.67 -5.82 2.01
N ASP A 120 -2.67 -5.44 0.74
CA ASP A 120 -2.62 -4.08 0.19
C ASP A 120 -3.65 -3.11 0.78
N LYS A 121 -4.91 -3.54 0.92
CA LYS A 121 -6.01 -2.65 1.37
C LYS A 121 -6.39 -2.92 2.83
N ASN A 122 -6.02 -4.09 3.32
CA ASN A 122 -6.31 -4.50 4.69
C ASN A 122 -5.45 -3.72 5.71
N VAL A 123 -4.16 -3.49 5.41
CA VAL A 123 -3.28 -2.68 6.27
C VAL A 123 -3.80 -1.25 6.41
N PRO A 124 -4.01 -0.47 5.32
CA PRO A 124 -4.50 0.90 5.46
C PRO A 124 -5.93 0.97 6.01
N GLY A 125 -6.81 0.02 5.67
CA GLY A 125 -8.16 -0.03 6.23
C GLY A 125 -8.19 -0.17 7.75
N LEU A 126 -7.34 -1.04 8.30
CA LEU A 126 -7.22 -1.20 9.75
C LEU A 126 -6.52 0.00 10.42
N LEU A 127 -5.57 0.67 9.75
CA LEU A 127 -4.98 1.94 10.24
C LEU A 127 -6.04 3.05 10.30
N MET A 128 -6.91 3.16 9.30
CA MET A 128 -8.06 4.07 9.31
C MET A 128 -9.00 3.76 10.48
N ALA A 129 -9.35 2.49 10.71
CA ALA A 129 -10.15 2.08 11.85
C ALA A 129 -9.50 2.44 13.20
N ALA A 130 -8.19 2.19 13.34
CA ALA A 130 -7.45 2.56 14.55
C ALA A 130 -7.47 4.06 14.82
N ALA A 131 -7.33 4.88 13.75
CA ALA A 131 -7.43 6.34 13.82
C ALA A 131 -8.81 6.81 14.31
N ARG A 132 -9.89 6.25 13.75
CA ARG A 132 -11.28 6.58 14.12
C ARG A 132 -11.59 6.20 15.56
N LEU A 133 -11.27 4.97 15.95
CA LEU A 133 -11.55 4.41 17.27
C LEU A 133 -10.74 5.07 18.37
N ASN A 134 -9.50 5.42 18.11
CA ASN A 134 -8.57 6.08 19.00
C ASN A 134 -8.51 5.45 20.40
N ILE A 135 -8.45 4.13 20.46
CA ILE A 135 -8.13 3.33 21.65
C ILE A 135 -6.78 2.66 21.46
N PRO A 136 -6.04 2.31 22.52
CA PRO A 136 -4.72 1.69 22.38
C PRO A 136 -4.72 0.57 21.36
N ALA A 137 -3.84 0.64 20.37
CA ALA A 137 -3.77 -0.32 19.26
C ALA A 137 -2.34 -0.55 18.79
N VAL A 138 -2.00 -1.80 18.51
CA VAL A 138 -0.71 -2.22 17.96
C VAL A 138 -0.95 -3.05 16.71
N PHE A 139 -0.07 -2.91 15.71
CA PHE A 139 -0.12 -3.66 14.47
C PHE A 139 0.97 -4.74 14.45
N VAL A 140 0.61 -5.92 13.99
CA VAL A 140 1.53 -6.99 13.63
C VAL A 140 1.08 -7.65 12.34
N SER A 141 1.86 -7.49 11.26
CA SER A 141 1.51 -8.03 9.96
C SER A 141 1.81 -9.53 9.83
N GLY A 142 1.23 -10.17 8.80
CA GLY A 142 1.53 -11.55 8.44
C GLY A 142 2.96 -11.78 7.95
N GLY A 143 3.66 -10.74 7.54
CA GLY A 143 5.02 -10.78 6.99
C GLY A 143 5.10 -11.10 5.50
N PRO A 144 6.20 -10.76 4.83
CA PRO A 144 6.44 -11.07 3.42
C PRO A 144 6.76 -12.54 3.19
N MET A 145 6.42 -13.05 1.98
CA MET A 145 6.92 -14.34 1.52
C MET A 145 8.40 -14.26 1.16
N LEU A 146 9.08 -15.42 1.12
CA LEU A 146 10.42 -15.52 0.56
C LEU A 146 10.38 -15.33 -0.95
N ALA A 147 11.46 -14.81 -1.53
CA ALA A 147 11.62 -14.75 -2.98
C ALA A 147 11.73 -16.16 -3.57
N GLY A 148 11.07 -16.38 -4.72
CA GLY A 148 11.22 -17.59 -5.50
C GLY A 148 12.62 -17.72 -6.13
N ARG A 149 12.86 -18.86 -6.77
CA ARG A 149 14.10 -19.10 -7.53
C ARG A 149 13.79 -19.74 -8.87
N VAL A 150 14.15 -19.04 -9.94
CA VAL A 150 14.00 -19.51 -11.32
C VAL A 150 15.26 -19.12 -12.09
N ASP A 151 15.77 -20.00 -12.96
CA ASP A 151 16.98 -19.80 -13.76
C ASP A 151 18.22 -19.37 -12.97
N GLY A 152 18.37 -19.90 -11.76
CA GLY A 152 19.46 -19.55 -10.85
C GLY A 152 19.34 -18.18 -10.19
N GLY A 153 18.37 -17.36 -10.58
CA GLY A 153 18.07 -16.06 -10.00
C GLY A 153 16.91 -16.07 -9.00
N ARG A 154 16.77 -14.98 -8.23
CA ARG A 154 15.60 -14.75 -7.41
C ARG A 154 14.41 -14.28 -8.28
N ALA A 155 13.20 -14.62 -7.87
CA ALA A 155 11.98 -14.33 -8.61
C ALA A 155 10.86 -13.86 -7.67
N SER A 156 9.93 -13.09 -8.23
CA SER A 156 8.77 -12.57 -7.51
C SER A 156 7.54 -12.52 -8.43
N PHE A 157 6.42 -12.05 -7.93
CA PHE A 157 5.17 -11.91 -8.70
C PHE A 157 5.34 -11.03 -9.96
N SER A 158 6.20 -10.00 -9.93
CA SER A 158 6.52 -9.24 -11.16
C SER A 158 7.25 -10.09 -12.20
N THR A 159 8.10 -11.02 -11.77
CA THR A 159 8.87 -11.91 -12.66
C THR A 159 7.95 -12.84 -13.47
N ILE A 160 6.95 -13.46 -12.83
CA ILE A 160 5.98 -14.30 -13.56
C ILE A 160 5.08 -13.45 -14.47
N SER A 161 4.69 -12.24 -14.04
CA SER A 161 3.88 -11.34 -14.86
C SER A 161 4.61 -10.93 -16.15
N GLU A 162 5.91 -10.63 -16.08
CA GLU A 162 6.75 -10.35 -17.25
C GLU A 162 6.99 -11.62 -18.12
N ALA A 163 7.05 -12.80 -17.49
CA ALA A 163 7.18 -14.07 -18.20
C ALA A 163 5.96 -14.35 -19.10
N VAL A 164 4.75 -13.97 -18.65
CA VAL A 164 3.53 -14.02 -19.49
C VAL A 164 3.69 -13.14 -20.73
N GLY A 165 4.23 -11.91 -20.58
CA GLY A 165 4.52 -11.04 -21.72
C GLY A 165 5.51 -11.66 -22.72
N LYS A 166 6.56 -12.32 -22.21
CA LYS A 166 7.53 -13.04 -23.05
C LYS A 166 6.90 -14.24 -23.76
N TYR A 167 6.03 -14.98 -23.08
CA TYR A 167 5.29 -16.09 -23.68
C TYR A 167 4.37 -15.61 -24.81
N ASN A 168 3.60 -14.56 -24.58
CA ASN A 168 2.71 -13.96 -25.60
C ASN A 168 3.50 -13.44 -26.82
N ALA A 169 4.72 -12.95 -26.60
CA ALA A 169 5.63 -12.53 -27.68
C ALA A 169 6.37 -13.70 -28.38
N GLY A 170 6.05 -14.95 -28.05
CA GLY A 170 6.72 -16.14 -28.62
C GLY A 170 8.17 -16.33 -28.19
N LYS A 171 8.62 -15.64 -27.13
CA LYS A 171 10.01 -15.68 -26.61
C LYS A 171 10.20 -16.67 -25.46
N MET A 172 9.17 -17.40 -25.05
CA MET A 172 9.19 -18.36 -23.95
C MET A 172 8.28 -19.55 -24.28
N SER A 173 8.70 -20.78 -23.94
CA SER A 173 7.86 -21.97 -24.07
C SER A 173 6.84 -22.08 -22.93
N GLU A 174 5.76 -22.83 -23.17
CA GLU A 174 4.73 -23.12 -22.15
C GLU A 174 5.32 -23.89 -20.95
N GLU A 175 6.22 -24.85 -21.23
CA GLU A 175 6.91 -25.61 -20.17
C GLU A 175 7.72 -24.68 -19.25
N LYS A 176 8.41 -23.69 -19.85
CA LYS A 176 9.20 -22.72 -19.09
C LYS A 176 8.30 -21.79 -18.28
N LEU A 177 7.20 -21.33 -18.85
CA LEU A 177 6.21 -20.52 -18.14
C LEU A 177 5.67 -21.30 -16.92
N ARG A 178 5.35 -22.58 -17.08
CA ARG A 178 4.89 -23.45 -15.99
C ARG A 178 5.91 -23.61 -14.87
N GLU A 179 7.20 -23.65 -15.22
CA GLU A 179 8.27 -23.64 -14.20
C GLU A 179 8.23 -22.36 -13.36
N TYR A 180 8.03 -21.19 -14.01
CA TYR A 180 7.87 -19.91 -13.31
C TYR A 180 6.64 -19.90 -12.40
N GLU A 181 5.48 -20.40 -12.86
CA GLU A 181 4.26 -20.52 -12.05
C GLU A 181 4.52 -21.26 -10.73
N CYS A 182 5.20 -22.39 -10.80
CA CYS A 182 5.42 -23.24 -9.63
C CYS A 182 6.47 -22.71 -8.64
N LYS A 183 7.41 -21.85 -9.08
CA LYS A 183 8.59 -21.50 -8.30
C LYS A 183 8.65 -20.03 -7.85
N THR A 184 7.81 -19.17 -8.41
CA THR A 184 7.91 -17.72 -8.18
C THR A 184 7.41 -17.29 -6.80
N CYS A 185 6.37 -17.93 -6.28
CA CYS A 185 5.76 -17.63 -4.97
C CYS A 185 5.86 -18.87 -4.06
N PRO A 186 7.00 -19.09 -3.39
CA PRO A 186 7.31 -20.39 -2.75
C PRO A 186 6.71 -20.58 -1.37
N THR A 187 6.26 -19.50 -0.68
CA THR A 187 5.77 -19.56 0.70
C THR A 187 4.50 -18.73 0.89
N CYS A 188 3.83 -18.89 2.03
CA CYS A 188 2.84 -17.93 2.49
C CYS A 188 3.51 -16.58 2.80
N GLY A 189 2.71 -15.53 2.89
CA GLY A 189 3.15 -14.17 3.15
C GLY A 189 2.64 -13.20 2.08
N SER A 190 2.79 -11.89 2.32
CA SER A 190 2.63 -10.87 1.30
C SER A 190 3.70 -11.01 0.21
N CYS A 191 3.66 -10.21 -0.84
CA CYS A 191 4.64 -10.30 -1.92
C CYS A 191 6.09 -10.21 -1.41
N SER A 192 7.06 -10.83 -2.12
CA SER A 192 8.48 -10.80 -1.72
C SER A 192 9.21 -9.49 -2.07
N GLY A 193 8.63 -8.63 -2.93
CA GLY A 193 9.18 -7.32 -3.32
C GLY A 193 8.54 -6.15 -2.57
N MET A 194 9.03 -4.91 -2.84
CA MET A 194 8.48 -3.67 -2.29
C MET A 194 7.25 -3.23 -3.12
N TYR A 195 6.21 -4.07 -3.06
CA TYR A 195 4.90 -3.80 -3.62
C TYR A 195 3.99 -3.18 -2.55
N THR A 196 2.71 -2.98 -2.83
CA THR A 196 1.83 -2.19 -1.95
C THR A 196 1.69 -2.78 -0.55
N ALA A 197 1.52 -4.10 -0.40
CA ALA A 197 1.41 -4.75 0.91
C ALA A 197 2.64 -4.47 1.80
N ASN A 198 3.83 -4.72 1.28
CA ASN A 198 5.08 -4.50 2.02
C ASN A 198 5.37 -3.03 2.24
N SER A 199 5.05 -2.17 1.27
CA SER A 199 5.11 -0.71 1.45
C SER A 199 4.30 -0.29 2.67
N MET A 200 3.02 -0.68 2.74
CA MET A 200 2.17 -0.29 3.86
C MET A 200 2.59 -0.95 5.19
N ASN A 201 3.10 -2.19 5.18
CA ASN A 201 3.64 -2.84 6.38
C ASN A 201 4.90 -2.13 6.91
N CYS A 202 5.81 -1.70 6.02
CA CYS A 202 7.00 -0.91 6.39
C CYS A 202 6.60 0.50 6.86
N LEU A 203 5.64 1.14 6.21
CA LEU A 203 5.17 2.46 6.59
C LEU A 203 4.36 2.44 7.90
N THR A 204 3.71 1.33 8.25
CA THR A 204 3.11 1.12 9.58
C THR A 204 4.17 1.14 10.68
N GLU A 205 5.35 0.54 10.43
CA GLU A 205 6.50 0.58 11.32
C GLU A 205 7.10 1.99 11.41
N ALA A 206 7.30 2.66 10.27
CA ALA A 206 7.82 4.03 10.21
C ALA A 206 6.88 5.07 10.85
N LEU A 207 5.56 4.87 10.75
CA LEU A 207 4.53 5.68 11.40
C LEU A 207 4.50 5.49 12.94
N GLY A 208 5.19 4.46 13.44
CA GLY A 208 5.24 4.13 14.85
C GLY A 208 4.13 3.19 15.35
N MET A 209 3.26 2.66 14.47
CA MET A 209 2.14 1.78 14.83
C MET A 209 2.48 0.30 14.88
N GLY A 210 3.64 -0.11 14.36
CA GLY A 210 4.19 -1.47 14.40
C GLY A 210 5.51 -1.55 15.15
N LEU A 211 5.83 -2.72 15.68
CA LEU A 211 7.12 -3.01 16.28
C LEU A 211 8.18 -3.21 15.19
N ARG A 212 9.47 -3.08 15.56
CA ARG A 212 10.60 -3.33 14.67
C ARG A 212 10.49 -4.70 13.99
N GLY A 213 10.63 -4.73 12.67
CA GLY A 213 10.51 -5.92 11.84
C GLY A 213 9.08 -6.25 11.42
N ASN A 214 8.10 -5.41 11.77
CA ASN A 214 6.73 -5.57 11.31
C ASN A 214 6.64 -5.71 9.79
N GLY A 215 7.34 -4.86 9.06
CA GLY A 215 7.31 -4.84 7.58
C GLY A 215 8.24 -5.85 6.93
N THR A 216 9.26 -6.38 7.62
CA THR A 216 10.39 -7.05 6.96
C THR A 216 10.61 -8.51 7.35
N ILE A 217 10.35 -8.91 8.60
CA ILE A 217 10.54 -10.30 9.03
C ILE A 217 9.68 -11.24 8.16
N PRO A 218 10.26 -12.23 7.46
CA PRO A 218 9.49 -13.16 6.64
C PRO A 218 8.40 -13.92 7.40
N ALA A 219 7.29 -14.19 6.72
CA ALA A 219 6.10 -14.84 7.30
C ALA A 219 6.40 -16.21 7.91
N VAL A 220 7.38 -16.93 7.36
CA VAL A 220 7.73 -18.32 7.75
C VAL A 220 8.80 -18.38 8.84
N TYR A 221 9.36 -17.25 9.29
CA TYR A 221 10.40 -17.24 10.32
C TYR A 221 9.81 -17.30 11.73
N SER A 222 10.47 -18.01 12.63
CA SER A 222 10.09 -18.07 14.06
C SER A 222 10.06 -16.69 14.73
N ALA A 223 10.92 -15.77 14.28
CA ALA A 223 10.94 -14.38 14.73
C ALA A 223 9.62 -13.65 14.47
N ARG A 224 8.82 -14.03 13.45
CA ARG A 224 7.48 -13.49 13.20
C ARG A 224 6.50 -13.88 14.32
N ILE A 225 6.58 -15.10 14.84
CA ILE A 225 5.77 -15.59 15.97
C ILE A 225 6.18 -14.90 17.28
N GLU A 226 7.48 -14.68 17.46
CA GLU A 226 7.99 -13.91 18.62
C GLU A 226 7.49 -12.46 18.58
N LEU A 227 7.58 -11.79 17.42
CA LEU A 227 7.07 -10.44 17.23
C LEU A 227 5.57 -10.34 17.55
N ALA A 228 4.78 -11.34 17.17
CA ALA A 228 3.35 -11.40 17.45
C ALA A 228 3.05 -11.45 18.95
N LYS A 229 3.81 -12.22 19.72
CA LYS A 229 3.70 -12.24 21.19
C LYS A 229 4.06 -10.87 21.78
N HIS A 230 5.15 -10.26 21.31
CA HIS A 230 5.56 -8.92 21.75
C HIS A 230 4.51 -7.85 21.40
N ALA A 231 3.81 -7.95 20.28
CA ALA A 231 2.70 -7.06 19.96
C ALA A 231 1.54 -7.19 20.98
N GLY A 232 1.22 -8.42 21.39
CA GLY A 232 0.24 -8.68 22.44
C GLY A 232 0.65 -8.12 23.82
N ILE A 233 1.93 -8.15 24.15
CA ILE A 233 2.45 -7.54 25.38
C ILE A 233 2.42 -6.00 25.26
N ALA A 234 2.90 -5.46 24.14
CA ALA A 234 2.99 -4.02 23.91
C ALA A 234 1.63 -3.31 23.99
N VAL A 235 0.55 -3.92 23.46
CA VAL A 235 -0.79 -3.32 23.54
C VAL A 235 -1.27 -3.16 24.98
N MET A 236 -0.90 -4.08 25.87
CA MET A 236 -1.24 -3.99 27.29
C MET A 236 -0.44 -2.89 27.99
N GLU A 237 0.82 -2.68 27.63
CA GLU A 237 1.62 -1.54 28.11
C GLU A 237 1.05 -0.21 27.63
N MET A 238 0.64 -0.13 26.36
CA MET A 238 -0.03 1.05 25.80
C MET A 238 -1.33 1.35 26.54
N LEU A 239 -2.13 0.33 26.87
CA LEU A 239 -3.36 0.49 27.64
C LEU A 239 -3.06 1.07 29.03
N GLN A 240 -2.05 0.56 29.73
CA GLN A 240 -1.63 1.05 31.03
C GLN A 240 -1.15 2.52 30.99
N LYS A 241 -0.42 2.90 29.94
CA LYS A 241 0.10 4.25 29.71
C LYS A 241 -0.92 5.18 29.05
N ASN A 242 -2.08 4.65 28.64
CA ASN A 242 -3.13 5.35 27.87
C ASN A 242 -2.60 6.00 26.59
N ILE A 243 -1.65 5.33 25.90
CA ILE A 243 -1.14 5.77 24.59
C ILE A 243 -2.11 5.30 23.51
N ARG A 244 -2.56 6.21 22.66
CA ARG A 244 -3.60 5.97 21.65
C ARG A 244 -3.05 6.23 20.24
N PRO A 245 -3.70 5.71 19.20
CA PRO A 245 -3.25 5.90 17.82
C PRO A 245 -3.00 7.36 17.42
N ARG A 246 -3.87 8.30 17.83
CA ARG A 246 -3.68 9.74 17.47
C ARG A 246 -2.58 10.43 18.28
N ASP A 247 -2.07 9.82 19.35
CA ASP A 247 -0.88 10.31 20.05
C ASP A 247 0.40 9.93 19.27
N ILE A 248 0.32 8.88 18.43
CA ILE A 248 1.41 8.35 17.59
C ILE A 248 1.29 8.91 16.16
N MET A 249 0.13 8.78 15.53
CA MET A 249 -0.14 9.19 14.16
C MET A 249 -0.36 10.72 14.07
N THR A 250 0.69 11.47 14.40
CA THR A 250 0.76 12.93 14.30
C THR A 250 1.20 13.37 12.90
N GLU A 251 1.07 14.65 12.58
CA GLU A 251 1.58 15.20 11.31
C GLU A 251 3.07 14.90 11.13
N ALA A 252 3.88 15.04 12.18
CA ALA A 252 5.31 14.73 12.16
C ALA A 252 5.56 13.23 11.87
N ALA A 253 4.77 12.32 12.44
CA ALA A 253 4.87 10.89 12.17
C ALA A 253 4.49 10.55 10.72
N PHE A 254 3.48 11.20 10.13
CA PHE A 254 3.17 11.05 8.70
C PHE A 254 4.30 11.57 7.81
N ARG A 255 4.94 12.70 8.17
CA ARG A 255 6.12 13.20 7.47
C ARG A 255 7.29 12.22 7.55
N ASN A 256 7.54 11.61 8.72
CA ASN A 256 8.52 10.53 8.87
C ASN A 256 8.19 9.33 7.96
N ALA A 257 6.92 8.90 7.95
CA ALA A 257 6.48 7.80 7.08
C ALA A 257 6.70 8.11 5.59
N LEU A 258 6.35 9.33 5.13
CA LEU A 258 6.63 9.79 3.76
C LEU A 258 8.14 9.82 3.46
N THR A 259 8.97 10.25 4.40
CA THR A 259 10.43 10.24 4.23
C THR A 259 10.96 8.82 4.06
N VAL A 260 10.50 7.88 4.86
CA VAL A 260 10.84 6.45 4.73
C VAL A 260 10.33 5.87 3.41
N ASP A 261 9.11 6.24 2.99
CA ASP A 261 8.50 5.87 1.71
C ASP A 261 9.40 6.23 0.52
N MET A 262 9.89 7.49 0.51
CA MET A 262 10.79 8.00 -0.52
C MET A 262 12.15 7.30 -0.52
N ALA A 263 12.69 7.01 0.67
CA ALA A 263 13.99 6.35 0.81
C ALA A 263 13.94 4.87 0.38
N LEU A 264 12.86 4.16 0.71
CA LEU A 264 12.64 2.76 0.31
C LEU A 264 12.25 2.62 -1.17
N GLY A 265 11.70 3.67 -1.80
CA GLY A 265 11.07 3.59 -3.12
C GLY A 265 9.86 2.67 -3.10
N CYS A 266 8.92 2.93 -2.22
CA CYS A 266 7.70 2.14 -2.04
C CYS A 266 6.78 2.16 -3.28
N SER A 267 5.61 1.53 -3.15
CA SER A 267 4.56 1.58 -4.17
C SER A 267 3.91 2.95 -4.22
N THR A 268 3.57 3.44 -5.41
CA THR A 268 2.78 4.68 -5.60
C THR A 268 1.44 4.66 -4.87
N ASN A 269 0.93 3.48 -4.50
CA ASN A 269 -0.30 3.33 -3.71
C ASN A 269 -0.17 3.95 -2.30
N SER A 270 1.04 4.12 -1.76
CA SER A 270 1.26 4.85 -0.50
C SER A 270 0.76 6.29 -0.58
N MET A 271 0.86 6.93 -1.76
CA MET A 271 0.35 8.29 -2.03
C MET A 271 -1.19 8.37 -2.01
N LEU A 272 -1.87 7.23 -2.01
CA LEU A 272 -3.31 7.13 -1.82
C LEU A 272 -3.65 6.78 -0.36
N HIS A 273 -2.88 5.85 0.24
CA HIS A 273 -3.21 5.30 1.54
C HIS A 273 -2.79 6.17 2.71
N LEU A 274 -1.60 6.80 2.68
CA LEU A 274 -1.18 7.71 3.74
C LEU A 274 -2.10 8.93 3.88
N PRO A 275 -2.51 9.61 2.78
CA PRO A 275 -3.54 10.67 2.87
C PRO A 275 -4.86 10.18 3.46
N ALA A 276 -5.33 8.98 3.08
CA ALA A 276 -6.58 8.43 3.62
C ALA A 276 -6.49 8.15 5.14
N ILE A 277 -5.37 7.62 5.62
CA ILE A 277 -5.15 7.37 7.04
C ILE A 277 -5.04 8.70 7.82
N ALA A 278 -4.32 9.68 7.26
CA ALA A 278 -4.17 11.01 7.85
C ALA A 278 -5.53 11.74 7.95
N HIS A 279 -6.39 11.60 6.93
CA HIS A 279 -7.75 12.12 6.93
C HIS A 279 -8.53 11.63 8.16
N GLU A 280 -8.45 10.36 8.52
CA GLU A 280 -9.10 9.79 9.70
C GLU A 280 -8.52 10.31 11.04
N CYS A 281 -7.31 10.85 10.99
CA CYS A 281 -6.70 11.56 12.13
C CYS A 281 -7.07 13.05 12.18
N GLY A 282 -7.76 13.59 11.17
CA GLY A 282 -8.02 15.01 11.00
C GLY A 282 -6.77 15.80 10.54
N ILE A 283 -5.82 15.12 9.88
CA ILE A 283 -4.55 15.68 9.39
C ILE A 283 -4.61 15.72 7.87
N GLU A 284 -4.21 16.84 7.28
CA GLU A 284 -4.10 16.99 5.84
C GLU A 284 -2.68 16.59 5.37
N ILE A 285 -2.60 15.53 4.59
CA ILE A 285 -1.43 15.12 3.83
C ILE A 285 -1.82 15.10 2.35
N ASN A 286 -1.16 15.90 1.56
CA ASN A 286 -1.43 16.04 0.13
C ASN A 286 -0.19 15.74 -0.72
N LEU A 287 -0.37 15.68 -2.03
CA LEU A 287 0.70 15.36 -2.97
C LEU A 287 1.82 16.41 -2.99
N ASP A 288 1.53 17.68 -2.66
CA ASP A 288 2.57 18.73 -2.61
C ASP A 288 3.50 18.53 -1.42
N ILE A 289 2.96 18.14 -0.26
CA ILE A 289 3.77 17.76 0.90
C ILE A 289 4.66 16.55 0.57
N ALA A 290 4.08 15.52 -0.08
CA ALA A 290 4.82 14.33 -0.50
C ALA A 290 5.94 14.69 -1.48
N ASN A 291 5.67 15.56 -2.46
CA ASN A 291 6.68 16.00 -3.42
C ASN A 291 7.82 16.79 -2.76
N ALA A 292 7.48 17.73 -1.87
CA ALA A 292 8.47 18.51 -1.13
C ALA A 292 9.40 17.64 -0.24
N ILE A 293 8.87 16.53 0.29
CA ILE A 293 9.66 15.52 1.02
C ILE A 293 10.52 14.73 0.05
N SER A 294 9.96 14.27 -1.09
CA SER A 294 10.69 13.52 -2.11
C SER A 294 11.92 14.24 -2.64
N GLU A 295 11.81 15.55 -2.89
CA GLU A 295 12.93 16.37 -3.39
C GLU A 295 14.12 16.48 -2.42
N LYS A 296 13.91 16.21 -1.13
CA LYS A 296 14.91 16.32 -0.07
C LYS A 296 15.38 14.98 0.48
N THR A 297 14.68 13.91 0.13
CA THR A 297 14.94 12.58 0.69
C THR A 297 15.66 11.72 -0.33
N PRO A 298 16.91 11.28 -0.05
CA PRO A 298 17.60 10.38 -0.98
C PRO A 298 16.93 8.99 -1.03
N ASN A 299 16.97 8.37 -2.20
CA ASN A 299 16.54 6.97 -2.37
C ASN A 299 17.68 6.04 -1.96
N LEU A 300 17.47 5.25 -0.92
CA LEU A 300 18.49 4.39 -0.31
C LEU A 300 18.35 2.91 -0.70
N CYS A 301 17.21 2.48 -1.23
CA CYS A 301 16.94 1.08 -1.51
C CYS A 301 16.38 0.90 -2.92
N HIS A 302 16.89 -0.11 -3.64
CA HIS A 302 16.35 -0.58 -4.91
C HIS A 302 15.82 -2.01 -4.77
N LEU A 303 14.71 -2.14 -4.06
CA LEU A 303 14.00 -3.41 -3.91
C LEU A 303 13.19 -3.75 -5.18
N ALA A 304 12.93 -5.03 -5.45
CA ALA A 304 12.08 -5.43 -6.56
C ALA A 304 10.72 -4.69 -6.50
N PRO A 305 10.22 -4.12 -7.61
CA PRO A 305 10.64 -4.29 -9.00
C PRO A 305 11.75 -3.32 -9.46
N ALA A 306 12.16 -2.32 -8.66
CA ALA A 306 13.18 -1.34 -9.05
C ALA A 306 14.59 -1.95 -9.17
N GLY A 307 14.86 -3.01 -8.40
CA GLY A 307 16.12 -3.75 -8.38
C GLY A 307 15.92 -5.26 -8.21
N GLN A 308 17.00 -5.94 -7.82
CA GLN A 308 17.04 -7.41 -7.62
C GLN A 308 17.12 -7.79 -6.14
N THR A 309 16.87 -6.84 -5.24
CA THR A 309 16.84 -7.05 -3.79
C THR A 309 15.40 -7.29 -3.32
N TYR A 310 15.22 -8.17 -2.35
CA TYR A 310 13.91 -8.60 -1.87
C TYR A 310 13.75 -8.32 -0.37
N MET A 311 12.54 -8.48 0.17
CA MET A 311 12.19 -8.11 1.54
C MET A 311 13.01 -8.88 2.58
N GLU A 312 13.33 -10.16 2.36
CA GLU A 312 14.17 -10.95 3.25
C GLU A 312 15.58 -10.35 3.39
N GLN A 313 16.14 -9.81 2.30
CA GLN A 313 17.45 -9.15 2.32
C GLN A 313 17.39 -7.80 3.04
N LEU A 314 16.28 -7.07 2.91
CA LEU A 314 16.08 -5.84 3.67
C LEU A 314 16.02 -6.13 5.18
N ASP A 315 15.37 -7.21 5.60
CA ASP A 315 15.35 -7.65 7.00
C ASP A 315 16.76 -7.95 7.53
N GLU A 316 17.51 -8.76 6.77
CA GLU A 316 18.91 -9.11 7.08
C GLU A 316 19.81 -7.88 7.17
N ALA A 317 19.60 -6.88 6.32
CA ALA A 317 20.33 -5.60 6.31
C ALA A 317 20.00 -4.69 7.52
N GLY A 318 18.96 -5.00 8.28
CA GLY A 318 18.54 -4.27 9.49
C GLY A 318 17.14 -3.67 9.42
N GLY A 319 16.43 -3.88 8.33
CA GLY A 319 15.03 -3.53 8.15
C GLY A 319 14.76 -2.03 8.09
N VAL A 320 13.50 -1.67 8.33
CA VAL A 320 13.04 -0.27 8.28
C VAL A 320 13.79 0.62 9.26
N TYR A 321 14.10 0.12 10.47
CA TYR A 321 14.81 0.92 11.47
C TYR A 321 16.25 1.24 11.06
N ALA A 322 16.93 0.37 10.30
CA ALA A 322 18.24 0.71 9.75
C ALA A 322 18.15 1.81 8.68
N VAL A 323 17.11 1.80 7.84
CA VAL A 323 16.84 2.91 6.89
C VAL A 323 16.53 4.20 7.63
N MET A 324 15.70 4.16 8.67
CA MET A 324 15.41 5.32 9.52
C MET A 324 16.66 5.85 10.23
N HIS A 325 17.54 4.95 10.68
CA HIS A 325 18.82 5.36 11.26
C HIS A 325 19.71 6.07 10.24
N GLU A 326 19.81 5.58 9.01
CA GLU A 326 20.52 6.27 7.93
C GLU A 326 19.95 7.69 7.68
N LEU A 327 18.62 7.81 7.56
CA LEU A 327 17.94 9.10 7.35
C LEU A 327 18.16 10.08 8.51
N SER A 328 18.23 9.58 9.74
CA SER A 328 18.44 10.41 10.92
C SER A 328 19.79 11.13 10.93
N LYS A 329 20.82 10.60 10.27
CA LYS A 329 22.16 11.20 10.17
C LYS A 329 22.16 12.56 9.45
N LYS A 330 21.19 12.79 8.54
CA LYS A 330 20.97 14.08 7.86
C LYS A 330 19.81 14.90 8.48
N GLY A 331 19.27 14.49 9.63
CA GLY A 331 18.17 15.19 10.30
C GLY A 331 16.87 15.20 9.50
N LEU A 332 16.61 14.16 8.71
CA LEU A 332 15.43 14.05 7.85
C LEU A 332 14.18 13.52 8.56
N LEU A 333 14.32 13.09 9.82
CA LEU A 333 13.23 12.54 10.64
C LEU A 333 13.03 13.37 11.91
N ASP A 334 11.77 13.50 12.32
CA ASP A 334 11.44 13.96 13.68
C ASP A 334 11.59 12.77 14.66
N LEU A 335 12.68 12.80 15.42
CA LEU A 335 13.05 11.75 16.35
C LEU A 335 12.22 11.75 17.64
N ALA A 336 11.43 12.80 17.90
CA ALA A 336 10.61 12.92 19.09
C ALA A 336 9.23 12.22 18.95
N CYS A 337 8.86 11.80 17.74
CA CYS A 337 7.61 11.09 17.49
C CYS A 337 7.49 9.83 18.38
N LEU A 338 6.34 9.69 19.07
CA LEU A 338 6.03 8.56 19.92
C LEU A 338 5.69 7.32 19.07
N THR A 339 5.92 6.13 19.61
CA THR A 339 5.60 4.86 18.97
C THR A 339 4.87 3.89 19.91
N VAL A 340 4.38 2.77 19.37
CA VAL A 340 3.72 1.69 20.14
C VAL A 340 4.62 1.02 21.19
N THR A 341 5.92 1.27 21.17
CA THR A 341 6.82 0.81 22.24
C THR A 341 6.75 1.69 23.51
N GLY A 342 6.03 2.81 23.45
CA GLY A 342 6.02 3.83 24.47
C GLY A 342 7.31 4.62 24.57
N LYS A 343 8.18 4.50 23.56
CA LYS A 343 9.43 5.25 23.36
C LYS A 343 9.33 6.07 22.07
N THR A 344 10.24 7.03 21.95
CA THR A 344 10.33 7.85 20.73
C THR A 344 10.98 7.08 19.56
N VAL A 345 10.83 7.61 18.36
CA VAL A 345 11.53 7.13 17.16
C VAL A 345 13.04 7.13 17.40
N GLY A 346 13.59 8.23 17.94
CA GLY A 346 15.04 8.35 18.21
C GLY A 346 15.55 7.27 19.15
N GLU A 347 14.82 6.97 20.24
CA GLU A 347 15.18 5.90 21.17
C GLU A 347 15.14 4.53 20.52
N ASN A 348 14.16 4.29 19.66
CA ASN A 348 13.98 2.98 19.00
C ASN A 348 15.04 2.70 17.93
N ILE A 349 15.46 3.71 17.17
CA ILE A 349 16.46 3.55 16.09
C ILE A 349 17.91 3.71 16.59
N ALA A 350 18.11 4.15 17.84
CA ALA A 350 19.43 4.25 18.41
C ALA A 350 20.15 2.89 18.38
N GLY A 351 21.32 2.84 17.73
CA GLY A 351 22.09 1.59 17.58
C GLY A 351 21.53 0.59 16.54
N CYS A 352 20.57 0.99 15.72
CA CYS A 352 20.14 0.20 14.57
C CYS A 352 21.10 0.37 13.41
N GLU A 353 22.03 -0.58 13.25
CA GLU A 353 23.05 -0.53 12.22
C GLU A 353 22.53 -1.00 10.86
N ASN A 354 23.00 -0.34 9.81
CA ASN A 354 22.93 -0.83 8.44
C ASN A 354 24.00 -1.93 8.27
N ARG A 355 23.56 -3.18 8.14
CA ARG A 355 24.44 -4.37 8.08
C ARG A 355 24.86 -4.74 6.66
N ASP A 356 24.15 -4.21 5.65
CA ASP A 356 24.44 -4.46 4.24
C ASP A 356 24.26 -3.17 3.43
N ARG A 357 25.38 -2.57 3.04
CA ARG A 357 25.43 -1.30 2.29
C ARG A 357 25.07 -1.46 0.81
N GLU A 358 24.94 -2.68 0.31
CA GLU A 358 24.44 -2.94 -1.05
C GLU A 358 22.91 -2.96 -1.07
N VAL A 359 22.28 -3.40 0.03
CA VAL A 359 20.82 -3.46 0.19
C VAL A 359 20.27 -2.09 0.63
N ILE A 360 20.90 -1.48 1.64
CA ILE A 360 20.58 -0.14 2.12
C ILE A 360 21.79 0.73 1.85
N ARG A 361 21.72 1.59 0.86
CA ARG A 361 22.83 2.52 0.57
C ARG A 361 23.06 3.47 1.74
N PRO A 362 24.33 3.77 2.08
CA PRO A 362 24.63 4.82 3.05
C PRO A 362 24.07 6.16 2.58
N ILE A 363 23.66 7.00 3.53
CA ILE A 363 23.05 8.30 3.24
C ILE A 363 23.97 9.24 2.45
N GLU A 364 25.30 9.00 2.49
CA GLU A 364 26.34 9.75 1.77
C GLU A 364 26.51 9.27 0.30
N ALA A 365 25.96 8.07 -0.03
CA ALA A 365 26.10 7.47 -1.37
C ALA A 365 24.81 6.78 -1.80
N PRO A 366 23.68 7.52 -1.90
CA PRO A 366 22.37 6.98 -2.25
C PRO A 366 22.32 6.54 -3.72
N TYR A 367 21.26 5.81 -4.10
CA TYR A 367 20.95 5.55 -5.52
C TYR A 367 20.54 6.82 -6.25
N SER A 368 19.85 7.74 -5.56
CA SER A 368 19.44 9.05 -6.06
C SER A 368 19.37 10.03 -4.90
N GLU A 369 19.72 11.30 -5.15
CA GLU A 369 19.58 12.39 -4.16
C GLU A 369 18.11 12.75 -3.89
N THR A 370 17.18 12.29 -4.73
CA THR A 370 15.74 12.49 -4.61
C THR A 370 15.02 11.18 -4.40
N GLY A 371 13.81 11.23 -3.86
CA GLY A 371 13.00 10.08 -3.48
C GLY A 371 12.60 9.16 -4.63
N GLY A 372 12.28 7.92 -4.29
CA GLY A 372 11.87 6.90 -5.24
C GLY A 372 10.49 7.11 -5.87
N ILE A 373 9.68 8.05 -5.36
CA ILE A 373 8.38 8.44 -5.91
C ILE A 373 8.42 9.92 -6.27
N ALA A 374 7.82 10.29 -7.42
CA ALA A 374 7.62 11.67 -7.85
C ALA A 374 6.14 11.97 -8.07
N VAL A 375 5.76 13.21 -7.80
CA VAL A 375 4.44 13.76 -8.14
C VAL A 375 4.60 14.67 -9.34
N LEU A 376 3.82 14.41 -10.40
CA LEU A 376 3.83 15.23 -11.61
C LEU A 376 2.57 16.07 -11.71
N ARG A 377 2.70 17.31 -12.14
CA ARG A 377 1.59 18.26 -12.39
C ARG A 377 1.69 18.85 -13.77
N GLY A 378 0.58 19.39 -14.28
CA GLY A 378 0.55 20.07 -15.56
C GLY A 378 -0.84 20.09 -16.16
N SER A 379 -0.93 20.45 -17.44
CA SER A 379 -2.20 20.55 -18.16
C SER A 379 -2.98 19.25 -18.20
N LEU A 380 -2.29 18.08 -18.14
CA LEU A 380 -2.95 16.78 -18.11
C LEU A 380 -3.32 16.32 -16.69
N ALA A 381 -2.62 16.77 -15.66
CA ALA A 381 -2.83 16.40 -14.26
C ALA A 381 -2.77 17.61 -13.32
N PRO A 382 -3.75 18.54 -13.38
CA PRO A 382 -3.72 19.76 -12.58
C PRO A 382 -3.80 19.52 -11.07
N GLU A 383 -4.45 18.45 -10.60
CA GLU A 383 -4.47 18.04 -9.18
C GLU A 383 -3.32 17.09 -8.84
N GLY A 384 -2.57 16.61 -9.82
CA GLY A 384 -1.40 15.76 -9.65
C GLY A 384 -1.57 14.35 -10.21
N SER A 385 -0.45 13.68 -10.32
CA SER A 385 -0.29 12.27 -10.69
C SER A 385 0.97 11.74 -10.03
N VAL A 386 1.16 10.42 -10.01
CA VAL A 386 2.28 9.80 -9.30
C VAL A 386 3.03 8.81 -10.19
N VAL A 387 4.34 8.74 -10.01
CA VAL A 387 5.21 7.79 -10.69
C VAL A 387 6.24 7.22 -9.74
N LYS A 388 6.53 5.91 -9.86
CA LYS A 388 7.64 5.27 -9.16
C LYS A 388 8.94 5.58 -9.91
N ARG A 389 9.55 6.74 -9.59
CA ARG A 389 10.78 7.23 -10.22
C ARG A 389 11.91 6.21 -10.18
N SER A 390 12.06 5.51 -9.05
CA SER A 390 13.11 4.49 -8.85
C SER A 390 13.00 3.27 -9.79
N ALA A 391 11.88 3.07 -10.47
CA ALA A 391 11.66 1.97 -11.40
C ALA A 391 11.61 2.41 -12.87
N VAL A 392 11.91 3.68 -13.15
CA VAL A 392 11.94 4.25 -14.51
C VAL A 392 13.37 4.20 -15.05
N ALA A 393 13.51 3.72 -16.29
CA ALA A 393 14.80 3.72 -16.97
C ALA A 393 15.27 5.17 -17.26
N PRO A 394 16.57 5.48 -17.17
CA PRO A 394 17.08 6.85 -17.33
C PRO A 394 16.62 7.54 -18.61
N GLU A 395 16.54 6.83 -19.73
CA GLU A 395 16.10 7.31 -21.02
C GLU A 395 14.60 7.67 -21.08
N MET A 396 13.81 7.17 -20.13
CA MET A 396 12.36 7.42 -20.01
C MET A 396 12.01 8.46 -18.94
N LEU A 397 12.99 9.04 -18.26
CA LEU A 397 12.73 10.11 -17.27
C LEU A 397 12.15 11.37 -17.92
N VAL A 398 12.52 11.62 -19.20
CA VAL A 398 11.89 12.64 -20.03
C VAL A 398 11.44 11.95 -21.31
N HIS A 399 10.15 12.00 -21.59
CA HIS A 399 9.57 11.34 -22.77
C HIS A 399 8.50 12.23 -23.41
N GLU A 400 8.43 12.21 -24.74
CA GLU A 400 7.41 12.91 -25.50
C GLU A 400 6.94 12.01 -26.63
N GLY A 401 5.63 11.81 -26.75
CA GLY A 401 5.10 10.92 -27.75
C GLY A 401 3.60 11.03 -27.98
N PRO A 402 3.11 10.39 -29.07
CA PRO A 402 1.70 10.40 -29.43
C PRO A 402 0.88 9.52 -28.49
N ALA A 403 -0.30 10.02 -28.09
CA ALA A 403 -1.25 9.30 -27.25
C ALA A 403 -1.91 8.15 -28.03
N ARG A 404 -1.98 6.97 -27.41
CA ARG A 404 -2.81 5.83 -27.79
C ARG A 404 -3.87 5.66 -26.72
N VAL A 405 -5.12 5.98 -27.06
CA VAL A 405 -6.19 6.22 -26.07
C VAL A 405 -7.13 5.03 -25.94
N PHE A 406 -7.30 4.53 -24.69
CA PHE A 406 -8.16 3.40 -24.35
C PHE A 406 -9.11 3.76 -23.19
N GLU A 407 -10.34 3.22 -23.26
CA GLU A 407 -11.40 3.50 -22.29
C GLU A 407 -11.45 2.49 -21.13
N CYS A 408 -10.61 1.45 -21.18
CA CYS A 408 -10.47 0.43 -20.13
C CYS A 408 -9.13 -0.32 -20.29
N GLU A 409 -8.76 -1.07 -19.25
CA GLU A 409 -7.55 -1.91 -19.24
C GLU A 409 -7.61 -2.99 -20.31
N GLU A 410 -8.77 -3.62 -20.53
CA GLU A 410 -8.92 -4.74 -21.45
C GLU A 410 -8.60 -4.36 -22.90
N ASP A 411 -9.08 -3.19 -23.35
CA ASP A 411 -8.81 -2.71 -24.70
C ASP A 411 -7.33 -2.36 -24.90
N ALA A 412 -6.72 -1.71 -23.90
CA ALA A 412 -5.28 -1.42 -23.93
C ALA A 412 -4.45 -2.70 -23.96
N GLN A 413 -4.80 -3.69 -23.13
CA GLN A 413 -4.11 -4.98 -23.11
C GLN A 413 -4.23 -5.73 -24.46
N ALA A 414 -5.41 -5.68 -25.08
CA ALA A 414 -5.63 -6.30 -26.39
C ALA A 414 -4.74 -5.64 -27.47
N ALA A 415 -4.68 -4.30 -27.51
CA ALA A 415 -3.85 -3.56 -28.47
C ALA A 415 -2.35 -3.82 -28.26
N ILE A 416 -1.89 -3.87 -26.97
CA ILE A 416 -0.49 -4.22 -26.66
C ILE A 416 -0.16 -5.62 -27.20
N ASN A 417 -1.00 -6.61 -26.87
CA ASN A 417 -0.78 -8.01 -27.30
C ASN A 417 -0.85 -8.19 -28.83
N ALA A 418 -1.65 -7.38 -29.52
CA ALA A 418 -1.73 -7.38 -31.00
C ALA A 418 -0.49 -6.75 -31.68
N GLY A 419 0.35 -6.04 -30.91
CA GLY A 419 1.51 -5.33 -31.45
C GLY A 419 1.18 -3.95 -32.05
N ASP A 420 0.01 -3.39 -31.70
CA ASP A 420 -0.45 -2.09 -32.21
C ASP A 420 0.21 -0.90 -31.48
N ILE A 421 0.98 -1.16 -30.42
CA ILE A 421 1.74 -0.16 -29.68
C ILE A 421 3.20 -0.17 -30.14
N HIS A 422 3.71 1.01 -30.49
CA HIS A 422 5.01 1.20 -31.11
C HIS A 422 5.97 1.98 -30.21
N PRO A 423 7.30 1.84 -30.41
CA PRO A 423 8.27 2.69 -29.71
C PRO A 423 7.95 4.19 -29.89
N GLY A 424 7.94 4.92 -28.78
CA GLY A 424 7.60 6.34 -28.74
C GLY A 424 6.16 6.62 -28.28
N ASP A 425 5.26 5.65 -28.31
CA ASP A 425 3.86 5.84 -27.92
C ASP A 425 3.69 6.15 -26.42
N VAL A 426 2.63 6.89 -26.09
CA VAL A 426 2.12 7.10 -24.74
C VAL A 426 0.73 6.47 -24.65
N VAL A 427 0.65 5.33 -23.98
CA VAL A 427 -0.63 4.61 -23.75
C VAL A 427 -1.42 5.30 -22.67
N VAL A 428 -2.63 5.77 -22.98
CA VAL A 428 -3.55 6.45 -22.06
C VAL A 428 -4.74 5.55 -21.77
N ILE A 429 -4.87 5.11 -20.52
CA ILE A 429 -6.00 4.28 -20.05
C ILE A 429 -6.84 5.13 -19.09
N ARG A 430 -8.05 5.47 -19.46
CA ARG A 430 -8.93 6.36 -18.71
C ARG A 430 -10.24 5.70 -18.30
N TYR A 431 -11.01 6.36 -17.42
CA TYR A 431 -12.21 5.80 -16.77
C TYR A 431 -11.93 4.59 -15.87
N GLU A 432 -10.73 4.53 -15.29
CA GLU A 432 -10.32 3.55 -14.29
C GLU A 432 -10.05 4.19 -12.92
N GLY A 433 -10.42 5.48 -12.76
CA GLY A 433 -10.28 6.24 -11.52
C GLY A 433 -11.22 5.80 -10.38
N PRO A 434 -11.19 6.52 -9.23
CA PRO A 434 -12.00 6.20 -8.05
C PRO A 434 -13.48 6.07 -8.35
N ARG A 435 -14.04 7.02 -9.10
CA ARG A 435 -15.46 7.07 -9.48
C ARG A 435 -15.72 6.37 -10.80
N GLY A 436 -14.86 6.58 -11.79
CA GLY A 436 -15.05 6.12 -13.16
C GLY A 436 -14.80 4.62 -13.34
N GLY A 437 -13.91 4.03 -12.56
CA GLY A 437 -13.62 2.61 -12.55
C GLY A 437 -14.85 1.75 -12.22
N PRO A 438 -15.58 1.94 -11.12
CA PRO A 438 -15.16 2.55 -9.86
C PRO A 438 -14.18 1.68 -9.10
N GLY A 439 -13.62 2.23 -8.01
CA GLY A 439 -12.66 1.52 -7.16
C GLY A 439 -11.21 1.69 -7.60
N MET A 440 -10.93 2.65 -8.50
CA MET A 440 -9.57 3.04 -8.90
C MET A 440 -8.71 1.81 -9.24
N ARG A 441 -9.11 1.08 -10.25
CA ARG A 441 -8.55 -0.22 -10.67
C ARG A 441 -7.03 -0.17 -10.72
N GLU A 442 -6.39 -1.17 -10.12
CA GLU A 442 -4.94 -1.34 -10.14
C GLU A 442 -4.55 -2.27 -11.29
N MET A 443 -3.63 -1.81 -12.15
CA MET A 443 -3.26 -2.51 -13.37
C MET A 443 -1.80 -2.97 -13.33
N LEU A 444 -1.55 -4.22 -13.74
CA LEU A 444 -0.22 -4.79 -13.91
C LEU A 444 -0.05 -5.41 -15.29
N ASN A 445 -1.11 -5.98 -15.86
CA ASN A 445 -1.04 -6.71 -17.12
C ASN A 445 -0.53 -5.85 -18.28
N PRO A 446 -1.05 -4.61 -18.53
CA PRO A 446 -0.53 -3.75 -19.59
C PRO A 446 0.95 -3.39 -19.40
N THR A 447 1.36 -3.08 -18.17
CA THR A 447 2.74 -2.68 -17.86
C THR A 447 3.70 -3.86 -18.01
N SER A 448 3.30 -5.06 -17.58
CA SER A 448 4.09 -6.28 -17.73
C SER A 448 4.20 -6.75 -19.17
N ALA A 449 3.14 -6.57 -19.97
CA ALA A 449 3.15 -6.88 -21.38
C ALA A 449 4.15 -5.97 -22.13
N ILE A 450 4.12 -4.65 -21.89
CA ILE A 450 5.08 -3.69 -22.44
C ILE A 450 6.52 -4.10 -22.09
N MET A 451 6.79 -4.45 -20.83
CA MET A 451 8.11 -4.92 -20.40
C MET A 451 8.50 -6.24 -21.07
N GLY A 452 7.59 -7.21 -21.13
CA GLY A 452 7.83 -8.53 -21.74
C GLY A 452 8.10 -8.47 -23.25
N MET A 453 7.46 -7.54 -23.95
CA MET A 453 7.69 -7.28 -25.38
C MET A 453 9.00 -6.51 -25.65
N GLY A 454 9.64 -5.95 -24.63
CA GLY A 454 10.88 -5.17 -24.75
C GLY A 454 10.66 -3.69 -25.08
N LEU A 455 9.46 -3.16 -24.84
CA LEU A 455 9.09 -1.76 -25.11
C LEU A 455 9.25 -0.84 -23.90
N GLY A 456 9.68 -1.36 -22.75
CA GLY A 456 9.74 -0.62 -21.48
C GLY A 456 10.68 0.58 -21.45
N SER A 457 11.62 0.68 -22.40
CA SER A 457 12.54 1.82 -22.59
C SER A 457 12.08 2.80 -23.68
N SER A 458 10.87 2.66 -24.23
CA SER A 458 10.41 3.47 -25.35
C SER A 458 8.90 3.78 -25.32
N VAL A 459 8.12 3.18 -24.43
CA VAL A 459 6.68 3.39 -24.30
C VAL A 459 6.36 3.79 -22.85
N ALA A 460 5.55 4.84 -22.70
CA ALA A 460 5.01 5.25 -21.42
C ALA A 460 3.53 4.88 -21.29
N LEU A 461 3.06 4.71 -20.02
CA LEU A 461 1.64 4.46 -19.72
C LEU A 461 1.13 5.53 -18.75
N ILE A 462 -0.10 6.01 -18.99
CA ILE A 462 -0.77 7.02 -18.14
C ILE A 462 -2.18 6.54 -17.82
N THR A 463 -2.64 6.74 -16.59
CA THR A 463 -4.00 6.37 -16.19
C THR A 463 -4.55 7.25 -15.06
N ASP A 464 -5.86 7.46 -15.04
CA ASP A 464 -6.60 7.98 -13.88
C ASP A 464 -6.89 6.90 -12.82
N GLY A 465 -6.62 5.62 -13.16
CA GLY A 465 -6.56 4.51 -12.21
C GLY A 465 -5.22 4.42 -11.50
N ARG A 466 -4.78 3.17 -11.22
CA ARG A 466 -3.51 2.88 -10.55
C ARG A 466 -2.69 1.88 -11.34
N PHE A 467 -1.37 1.95 -11.18
CA PHE A 467 -0.49 0.85 -11.55
C PHE A 467 -0.02 0.10 -10.29
N SER A 468 0.16 -1.20 -10.44
CA SER A 468 0.60 -2.08 -9.35
C SER A 468 1.97 -1.64 -8.81
N GLY A 469 2.20 -1.84 -7.52
CA GLY A 469 3.52 -1.69 -6.92
C GLY A 469 4.60 -2.59 -7.54
N ALA A 470 4.19 -3.62 -8.28
CA ALA A 470 5.06 -4.52 -9.04
C ALA A 470 5.47 -3.98 -10.43
N THR A 471 4.98 -2.81 -10.82
CA THR A 471 5.21 -2.19 -12.14
C THR A 471 6.62 -1.61 -12.26
N ARG A 472 7.22 -1.78 -13.46
CA ARG A 472 8.43 -1.10 -13.92
C ARG A 472 8.13 -0.24 -15.15
N GLY A 473 8.96 0.79 -15.40
CA GLY A 473 8.87 1.68 -16.54
C GLY A 473 8.19 3.01 -16.23
N ALA A 474 8.03 3.86 -17.24
CA ALA A 474 7.39 5.17 -17.15
C ALA A 474 5.86 5.01 -17.07
N CYS A 475 5.38 4.63 -15.87
CA CYS A 475 3.96 4.36 -15.60
C CYS A 475 3.43 5.39 -14.60
N ILE A 476 2.65 6.35 -15.10
CA ILE A 476 2.10 7.49 -14.38
C ILE A 476 0.66 7.20 -14.03
N GLY A 477 0.36 6.98 -12.75
CA GLY A 477 -0.99 6.72 -12.25
C GLY A 477 -1.58 7.89 -11.46
N HIS A 478 -2.80 7.68 -10.97
CA HIS A 478 -3.53 8.65 -10.13
C HIS A 478 -3.75 10.01 -10.82
N VAL A 479 -3.78 10.05 -12.17
CA VAL A 479 -4.00 11.31 -12.88
C VAL A 479 -5.31 11.93 -12.42
N SER A 480 -5.20 13.11 -11.85
CA SER A 480 -6.31 13.81 -11.21
C SER A 480 -6.45 15.25 -11.73
N PRO A 481 -7.71 15.69 -11.95
CA PRO A 481 -8.98 14.96 -11.81
C PRO A 481 -9.13 13.82 -12.82
N GLU A 482 -9.82 12.73 -12.42
CA GLU A 482 -10.12 11.61 -13.30
C GLU A 482 -11.09 11.97 -14.45
N ALA A 483 -11.11 11.19 -15.53
CA ALA A 483 -12.00 11.43 -16.68
C ALA A 483 -13.49 11.47 -16.29
N ALA A 484 -13.94 10.59 -15.39
CA ALA A 484 -15.33 10.56 -14.93
C ALA A 484 -15.74 11.77 -14.08
N SER A 485 -14.77 12.50 -13.54
CA SER A 485 -14.97 13.77 -12.81
C SER A 485 -14.71 15.00 -13.68
N GLY A 486 -14.58 14.83 -14.99
CA GLY A 486 -14.37 15.94 -15.92
C GLY A 486 -12.90 16.35 -16.07
N GLY A 487 -11.94 15.51 -15.66
CA GLY A 487 -10.51 15.83 -15.77
C GLY A 487 -9.99 15.86 -17.22
N PRO A 488 -8.85 16.56 -17.45
CA PRO A 488 -8.27 16.73 -18.79
C PRO A 488 -7.91 15.41 -19.50
N ILE A 489 -7.60 14.35 -18.76
CA ILE A 489 -7.35 13.02 -19.34
C ILE A 489 -8.55 12.53 -20.17
N GLY A 490 -9.78 12.98 -19.82
CA GLY A 490 -11.01 12.63 -20.52
C GLY A 490 -11.10 13.20 -21.94
N VAL A 491 -10.36 14.27 -22.24
CA VAL A 491 -10.41 14.97 -23.55
C VAL A 491 -9.18 14.72 -24.42
N VAL A 492 -8.25 13.87 -23.96
CA VAL A 492 -7.12 13.41 -24.80
C VAL A 492 -7.66 12.68 -26.02
N ARG A 493 -7.13 12.99 -27.19
CA ARG A 493 -7.46 12.34 -28.48
C ARG A 493 -6.32 11.48 -28.95
N GLU A 494 -6.65 10.50 -29.77
CA GLU A 494 -5.64 9.66 -30.45
C GLU A 494 -4.65 10.54 -31.21
N GLY A 495 -3.35 10.32 -31.00
CA GLY A 495 -2.26 11.06 -31.64
C GLY A 495 -1.92 12.41 -31.00
N ASP A 496 -2.63 12.88 -29.98
CA ASP A 496 -2.21 14.07 -29.22
C ASP A 496 -0.83 13.85 -28.60
N ILE A 497 0.03 14.86 -28.65
CA ILE A 497 1.37 14.73 -28.06
C ILE A 497 1.30 14.98 -26.55
N ILE A 498 1.87 14.05 -25.80
CA ILE A 498 2.00 14.13 -24.35
C ILE A 498 3.49 14.22 -23.99
N ARG A 499 3.83 15.17 -23.12
CA ARG A 499 5.16 15.32 -22.55
C ARG A 499 5.15 14.87 -21.10
N ILE A 500 6.08 13.99 -20.76
CA ILE A 500 6.41 13.52 -19.43
C ILE A 500 7.80 14.04 -19.09
N ASP A 501 7.94 14.79 -18.00
CA ASP A 501 9.22 15.26 -17.47
C ASP A 501 9.26 14.97 -15.97
N ILE A 502 9.77 13.80 -15.61
CA ILE A 502 9.83 13.33 -14.22
C ILE A 502 10.79 14.18 -13.38
N PRO A 503 12.00 14.52 -13.84
CA PRO A 503 12.89 15.45 -13.13
C PRO A 503 12.27 16.84 -12.92
N GLY A 504 11.52 17.34 -13.91
CA GLY A 504 10.83 18.63 -13.84
C GLY A 504 9.48 18.58 -13.13
N ASN A 505 9.03 17.40 -12.68
CA ASN A 505 7.72 17.18 -12.05
C ASN A 505 6.54 17.60 -12.95
N ARG A 506 6.62 17.34 -14.26
CA ARG A 506 5.66 17.80 -15.25
C ARG A 506 4.98 16.66 -16.02
N LEU A 507 3.67 16.84 -16.26
CA LEU A 507 2.85 16.00 -17.15
C LEU A 507 1.94 16.90 -17.97
N GLU A 508 2.28 17.07 -19.25
CA GLU A 508 1.65 18.05 -20.13
C GLU A 508 0.98 17.40 -21.34
N LEU A 509 -0.21 17.85 -21.67
CA LEU A 509 -0.86 17.63 -22.95
C LEU A 509 -0.49 18.81 -23.85
N LEU A 510 0.28 18.55 -24.92
CA LEU A 510 0.79 19.58 -25.83
C LEU A 510 -0.27 19.97 -26.88
N VAL A 511 -1.39 20.47 -26.40
CA VAL A 511 -2.49 21.04 -27.18
C VAL A 511 -2.63 22.50 -26.81
N GLY A 512 -2.95 23.36 -27.77
CA GLY A 512 -3.11 24.78 -27.51
C GLY A 512 -4.15 25.07 -26.42
N GLU A 513 -3.90 26.05 -25.57
CA GLU A 513 -4.77 26.37 -24.41
C GLU A 513 -6.23 26.62 -24.82
N GLU A 514 -6.46 27.32 -25.94
CA GLU A 514 -7.80 27.60 -26.48
C GLU A 514 -8.51 26.32 -26.93
N GLU A 515 -7.78 25.39 -27.57
CA GLU A 515 -8.32 24.10 -27.99
C GLU A 515 -8.63 23.22 -26.78
N LEU A 516 -7.71 23.14 -25.80
CA LEU A 516 -7.95 22.38 -24.57
C LEU A 516 -9.19 22.93 -23.83
N ALA A 517 -9.29 24.25 -23.70
CA ALA A 517 -10.45 24.90 -23.08
C ALA A 517 -11.75 24.63 -23.85
N ALA A 518 -11.70 24.57 -25.19
CA ALA A 518 -12.86 24.22 -26.02
C ALA A 518 -13.25 22.75 -25.81
N ARG A 519 -12.27 21.82 -25.86
CA ARG A 519 -12.52 20.38 -25.60
C ARG A 519 -13.14 20.17 -24.21
N MET A 520 -12.64 20.86 -23.17
CA MET A 520 -13.14 20.75 -21.81
C MET A 520 -14.57 21.28 -21.64
N ARG A 521 -14.94 22.37 -22.34
CA ARG A 521 -16.32 22.89 -22.30
C ARG A 521 -17.34 21.92 -22.88
N ASP A 522 -16.98 21.22 -23.95
CA ASP A 522 -17.88 20.32 -24.66
C ASP A 522 -17.84 18.89 -24.09
N PHE A 523 -16.96 18.64 -23.13
CA PHE A 523 -16.76 17.31 -22.58
C PHE A 523 -17.88 16.91 -21.62
N VAL A 524 -18.52 15.80 -21.96
CA VAL A 524 -19.50 15.14 -21.09
C VAL A 524 -18.93 13.77 -20.69
N PRO A 525 -18.59 13.59 -19.41
CA PRO A 525 -18.06 12.31 -18.94
C PRO A 525 -19.01 11.15 -19.19
N LYS A 526 -18.45 10.01 -19.62
CA LYS A 526 -19.21 8.78 -19.80
C LYS A 526 -19.71 8.26 -18.46
N LYS A 527 -20.97 7.83 -18.41
CA LYS A 527 -21.57 7.20 -17.23
C LYS A 527 -21.59 5.70 -17.43
N LYS A 528 -21.06 4.95 -16.45
CA LYS A 528 -21.18 3.48 -16.39
C LYS A 528 -22.44 3.10 -15.60
N GLU A 529 -23.13 2.06 -16.02
CA GLU A 529 -24.20 1.44 -15.20
C GLU A 529 -23.57 0.69 -14.04
N LEU A 530 -23.92 1.07 -12.83
CA LEU A 530 -23.36 0.54 -11.60
C LEU A 530 -24.45 -0.05 -10.72
N SER A 531 -24.12 -1.13 -10.02
CA SER A 531 -25.01 -1.81 -9.07
C SER A 531 -24.30 -2.10 -7.74
N GLY A 532 -25.06 -2.49 -6.73
CA GLY A 532 -24.54 -2.97 -5.45
C GLY A 532 -23.61 -2.00 -4.75
N TYR A 533 -22.50 -2.53 -4.23
CA TYR A 533 -21.55 -1.74 -3.44
C TYR A 533 -20.79 -0.71 -4.29
N LEU A 534 -20.43 -1.05 -5.53
CA LEU A 534 -19.71 -0.12 -6.42
C LEU A 534 -20.53 1.14 -6.73
N LYS A 535 -21.87 1.04 -6.82
CA LYS A 535 -22.73 2.21 -7.00
C LYS A 535 -22.67 3.14 -5.79
N ARG A 536 -22.68 2.60 -4.57
CA ARG A 536 -22.57 3.38 -3.33
C ARG A 536 -21.20 4.05 -3.22
N TYR A 537 -20.14 3.28 -3.49
CA TYR A 537 -18.76 3.79 -3.48
C TYR A 537 -18.57 4.95 -4.46
N ALA A 538 -18.96 4.79 -5.72
CA ALA A 538 -18.82 5.82 -6.74
C ALA A 538 -19.58 7.14 -6.42
N ALA A 539 -20.64 7.05 -5.63
CA ALA A 539 -21.41 8.23 -5.21
C ALA A 539 -20.73 9.05 -4.11
N LEU A 540 -19.90 8.40 -3.27
CA LEU A 540 -19.32 8.99 -2.06
C LEU A 540 -17.82 9.27 -2.18
N VAL A 541 -17.11 8.58 -3.08
CA VAL A 541 -15.65 8.64 -3.16
C VAL A 541 -15.13 9.99 -3.62
N SER A 542 -14.07 10.45 -2.96
CA SER A 542 -13.32 11.67 -3.30
C SER A 542 -12.30 11.43 -4.44
N SER A 543 -11.54 12.48 -4.80
CA SER A 543 -10.46 12.40 -5.79
C SER A 543 -9.33 11.44 -5.35
N GLY A 544 -8.65 10.81 -6.32
CA GLY A 544 -7.42 10.08 -6.08
C GLY A 544 -6.32 10.94 -5.45
N ALA A 545 -6.26 12.22 -5.79
CA ALA A 545 -5.31 13.17 -5.22
C ALA A 545 -5.52 13.42 -3.71
N SER A 546 -6.72 13.17 -3.19
CA SER A 546 -7.08 13.31 -1.77
C SER A 546 -7.25 11.95 -1.05
N GLY A 547 -6.70 10.86 -1.59
CA GLY A 547 -6.71 9.55 -0.97
C GLY A 547 -7.90 8.67 -1.32
N ALA A 548 -8.81 9.09 -2.21
CA ALA A 548 -10.02 8.37 -2.60
C ALA A 548 -10.81 7.87 -1.37
N VAL A 549 -11.08 8.76 -0.41
CA VAL A 549 -11.85 8.47 0.81
C VAL A 549 -13.35 8.60 0.55
N LEU A 550 -14.17 7.93 1.36
CA LEU A 550 -15.62 8.09 1.35
C LEU A 550 -16.02 9.29 2.24
N ASN A 551 -16.80 10.23 1.68
CA ASN A 551 -17.34 11.40 2.38
C ASN A 551 -18.83 11.20 2.74
#